data_065149c7b988e2e984426707f969c58f
#
_entry.id   065149c7b988e2e984426707f969c58f
#
_cell.length_a   1.000
_cell.length_b   1.000
_cell.length_c   1.000
_cell.angle_alpha   90.00
_cell.angle_beta   90.00
_cell.angle_gamma   90.00
#
_symmetry.space_group_name_H-M   'P 1'
#
loop_
_entity.id
_entity.type
_entity.pdbx_description
1 polymer ?
#
loop_
_entity_poly.entity_id
_entity_poly.type
_entity_poly.pdbx_seq_one_letter_code
_entity_poly.pdbx_strand_id
1 'polypeptide(L)'
;MKKNILTLFSLILIVFSGCSDDVLDRPQLNNEPDTPAFWTQESNLRYYANEYYTSFFPGYNSSWGTDYAPLLGYNFSDNCVNTNVQTNFESSIPSSRSSSAWLQQYAGPSWYFGWIRKSNVFLDRIESYSKSSISTEAYGHWSGIARFFKALEYSRLVATFGDVPYYAKTFSETDYDQMFKDRTPRAEVMDSVYANFKYALDKVRANDGNQYVNKYVVAGFISRWMLFEGTLQKYHSNDQARAKKYLEFARDAAEVVMNSGKYSVSSDFRSLFGSSDLSSNKECILFRNYNKDQGVTHCIASYCNGYESQTSAANLALVKAFICVDGKNWKNSSVAKADSFNLSNLIKTRDPRFEATFWYAPKVQSASLLYSCKFIDREGPTHAADANIPARYASMTNTNAYPVMRLSEVLLNWIEAKAELATLNGVAVTQADIDKSINVIRNRPLDSEAISRGVTKTAPMQLASLPDDPDRDSDVPVLIWEIRRERQMEFVFEHSRLLDIKRWGKLQYMNCTTHPDNLKGIWVNIPQEVPAYLVKAKIGKLQVAKADGTIVTYNGTNASSMVGYYIPEGAKDRISFDDKNYLSP
;
A
#
# COMPACT_ATOMS: atom_id res chain seq x y z
N MET A 1 26.72 74.73 -26.38
CA MET A 1 26.39 74.07 -25.14
C MET A 1 24.90 74.04 -24.76
N LYS A 2 24.14 75.13 -24.97
CA LYS A 2 22.69 75.17 -24.59
C LYS A 2 21.77 74.19 -25.39
N LYS A 3 22.09 73.91 -26.66
CA LYS A 3 21.30 72.99 -27.51
C LYS A 3 21.43 71.50 -27.08
N ASN A 4 22.59 71.09 -26.61
CA ASN A 4 22.84 69.69 -26.20
C ASN A 4 22.22 69.35 -24.82
N ILE A 5 22.04 70.36 -23.99
CA ILE A 5 21.38 70.19 -22.65
C ILE A 5 19.88 69.97 -22.83
N LEU A 6 19.23 70.63 -23.79
CA LEU A 6 17.79 70.47 -24.06
C LEU A 6 17.51 69.13 -24.68
N THR A 7 18.37 68.56 -25.51
CA THR A 7 18.23 67.22 -26.09
C THR A 7 18.43 66.11 -25.04
N LEU A 8 19.36 66.35 -24.12
CA LEU A 8 19.56 65.41 -23.00
C LEU A 8 18.37 65.39 -22.02
N PHE A 9 17.76 66.53 -21.73
CA PHE A 9 16.59 66.66 -20.91
C PHE A 9 15.33 66.04 -21.56
N SER A 10 15.16 66.16 -22.86
CA SER A 10 14.09 65.52 -23.62
C SER A 10 14.27 64.00 -23.69
N LEU A 11 15.49 63.45 -23.70
CA LEU A 11 15.77 62.03 -23.67
C LEU A 11 15.51 61.44 -22.29
N ILE A 12 15.78 62.17 -21.21
CA ILE A 12 15.52 61.72 -19.83
C ILE A 12 14.03 61.72 -19.53
N LEU A 13 13.23 62.61 -20.11
CA LEU A 13 11.78 62.62 -19.93
C LEU A 13 11.05 61.46 -20.62
N ILE A 14 11.63 60.89 -21.69
CA ILE A 14 11.06 59.73 -22.42
C ILE A 14 11.30 58.40 -21.65
N VAL A 15 12.33 58.36 -20.80
CA VAL A 15 12.65 57.14 -20.02
C VAL A 15 11.74 57.00 -18.80
N PHE A 16 11.07 58.05 -18.33
CA PHE A 16 10.17 57.99 -17.18
C PHE A 16 8.68 57.84 -17.52
N SER A 17 8.31 57.80 -18.80
CA SER A 17 6.91 57.63 -19.22
C SER A 17 6.54 56.18 -19.60
N GLY A 18 7.37 55.20 -19.24
CA GLY A 18 7.25 53.82 -19.71
C GLY A 18 6.85 52.74 -18.68
N CYS A 19 6.50 53.10 -17.46
CA CYS A 19 5.92 52.15 -16.54
C CYS A 19 4.48 52.53 -16.22
N SER A 20 3.53 52.03 -16.99
CA SER A 20 2.16 51.99 -16.51
C SER A 20 2.08 50.85 -15.48
N ASP A 21 1.42 51.10 -14.37
CA ASP A 21 1.15 50.08 -13.32
C ASP A 21 0.49 48.81 -13.87
N ASP A 22 -0.18 48.90 -15.03
CA ASP A 22 -0.76 47.79 -15.77
C ASP A 22 0.21 46.69 -16.21
N VAL A 23 1.53 46.98 -16.31
CA VAL A 23 2.54 45.94 -16.65
C VAL A 23 2.97 45.14 -15.44
N LEU A 24 2.87 45.72 -14.25
CA LEU A 24 3.17 45.06 -12.97
C LEU A 24 1.98 44.26 -12.45
N ASP A 25 0.76 44.64 -12.81
CA ASP A 25 -0.49 43.98 -12.43
C ASP A 25 -0.94 42.89 -13.43
N ARG A 26 -0.11 42.49 -14.38
CA ARG A 26 -0.45 41.32 -15.20
C ARG A 26 -0.43 40.09 -14.33
N PRO A 27 -1.59 39.41 -14.11
CA PRO A 27 -1.60 38.15 -13.43
C PRO A 27 -0.66 37.19 -14.15
N GLN A 28 0.21 36.55 -13.44
CA GLN A 28 1.12 35.55 -14.02
C GLN A 28 0.26 34.53 -14.78
N LEU A 29 0.43 34.45 -16.09
CA LEU A 29 -0.33 33.56 -16.99
C LEU A 29 -0.18 32.06 -16.61
N ASN A 30 0.75 31.73 -15.72
CA ASN A 30 1.02 30.38 -15.24
C ASN A 30 0.51 30.11 -13.81
N ASN A 31 -0.06 31.09 -13.12
CA ASN A 31 -0.81 30.83 -11.91
C ASN A 31 -2.24 30.47 -12.30
N GLU A 32 -2.78 29.37 -11.79
CA GLU A 32 -4.20 29.09 -11.85
C GLU A 32 -4.95 30.36 -11.42
N PRO A 33 -5.76 30.97 -12.29
CA PRO A 33 -6.40 32.20 -11.93
C PRO A 33 -7.40 31.93 -10.81
N ASP A 34 -7.08 32.34 -9.59
CA ASP A 34 -8.03 32.31 -8.45
C ASP A 34 -9.11 33.40 -8.66
N THR A 35 -9.66 33.43 -9.88
CA THR A 35 -10.74 34.32 -10.26
C THR A 35 -12.09 33.66 -10.04
N PRO A 36 -13.12 34.38 -9.61
CA PRO A 36 -14.46 33.81 -9.47
C PRO A 36 -14.95 33.04 -10.70
N ALA A 37 -14.62 33.53 -11.92
CA ALA A 37 -15.00 32.90 -13.17
C ALA A 37 -14.42 31.49 -13.38
N PHE A 38 -13.21 31.21 -12.88
CA PHE A 38 -12.63 29.89 -12.94
C PHE A 38 -13.49 28.85 -12.22
N TRP A 39 -14.02 29.19 -11.06
CA TRP A 39 -14.74 28.29 -10.16
C TRP A 39 -16.19 28.03 -10.56
N THR A 40 -16.71 28.70 -11.59
CA THR A 40 -18.11 28.55 -12.03
C THR A 40 -18.35 27.38 -12.98
N GLN A 41 -17.30 26.69 -13.41
CA GLN A 41 -17.39 25.58 -14.35
C GLN A 41 -16.90 24.26 -13.76
N GLU A 42 -17.68 23.22 -13.91
CA GLU A 42 -17.37 21.89 -13.35
C GLU A 42 -16.05 21.30 -13.90
N SER A 43 -15.69 21.57 -15.15
CA SER A 43 -14.41 21.17 -15.76
C SER A 43 -13.21 21.73 -15.02
N ASN A 44 -13.31 22.96 -14.52
CA ASN A 44 -12.23 23.62 -13.79
C ASN A 44 -12.11 23.06 -12.35
N LEU A 45 -13.23 22.67 -11.74
CA LEU A 45 -13.22 21.96 -10.45
C LEU A 45 -12.51 20.61 -10.58
N ARG A 46 -12.75 19.87 -11.67
CA ARG A 46 -12.02 18.64 -12.00
C ARG A 46 -10.52 18.91 -12.19
N TYR A 47 -10.19 19.94 -12.96
CA TYR A 47 -8.79 20.32 -13.17
C TYR A 47 -8.07 20.58 -11.83
N TYR A 48 -8.68 21.36 -10.93
CA TYR A 48 -8.13 21.62 -9.60
C TYR A 48 -7.98 20.34 -8.76
N ALA A 49 -8.97 19.42 -8.84
CA ALA A 49 -8.96 18.17 -8.10
C ALA A 49 -7.92 17.15 -8.64
N ASN A 50 -7.51 17.24 -9.91
CA ASN A 50 -6.59 16.28 -10.51
C ASN A 50 -5.23 16.20 -9.81
N GLU A 51 -4.78 17.27 -9.18
CA GLU A 51 -3.52 17.29 -8.43
C GLU A 51 -3.52 16.30 -7.24
N TYR A 52 -4.68 16.04 -6.63
CA TYR A 52 -4.76 15.04 -5.56
C TYR A 52 -4.33 13.65 -6.02
N TYR A 53 -4.63 13.27 -7.25
CA TYR A 53 -4.39 11.90 -7.75
C TYR A 53 -2.91 11.54 -7.78
N THR A 54 -2.06 12.48 -8.15
CA THR A 54 -0.60 12.27 -8.20
C THR A 54 0.02 12.05 -6.82
N SER A 55 -0.56 12.63 -5.78
CA SER A 55 -0.05 12.55 -4.41
C SER A 55 -0.68 11.43 -3.59
N PHE A 56 -2.00 11.18 -3.78
CA PHE A 56 -2.71 10.18 -2.99
C PHE A 56 -2.70 8.80 -3.65
N PHE A 57 -2.53 8.74 -4.96
CA PHE A 57 -2.51 7.49 -5.75
C PHE A 57 -1.31 7.44 -6.69
N PRO A 58 -0.08 7.53 -6.16
CA PRO A 58 1.12 7.66 -6.99
C PRO A 58 1.41 6.43 -7.86
N GLY A 59 0.96 5.24 -7.44
CA GLY A 59 1.21 4.00 -8.17
C GLY A 59 2.64 3.48 -8.01
N TYR A 60 3.20 2.92 -9.08
CA TYR A 60 4.58 2.47 -9.11
C TYR A 60 5.56 3.62 -9.34
N ASN A 61 6.80 3.43 -8.91
CA ASN A 61 7.85 4.42 -9.02
C ASN A 61 8.18 4.76 -10.48
N SER A 62 8.11 6.03 -10.84
CA SER A 62 8.34 6.54 -12.20
C SER A 62 9.81 6.90 -12.49
N SER A 63 10.69 6.80 -11.50
CA SER A 63 12.12 7.10 -11.64
C SER A 63 12.97 6.10 -10.86
N TRP A 64 14.28 6.10 -11.13
CA TRP A 64 15.21 5.33 -10.31
C TRP A 64 15.21 5.88 -8.88
N GLY A 65 15.03 4.99 -7.94
CA GLY A 65 14.95 5.31 -6.53
C GLY A 65 14.11 4.28 -5.81
N THR A 66 13.87 4.52 -4.55
CA THR A 66 13.13 3.60 -3.66
C THR A 66 11.69 4.04 -3.45
N ASP A 67 11.28 5.14 -4.06
CA ASP A 67 9.92 5.64 -3.95
C ASP A 67 8.94 4.62 -4.56
N TYR A 68 7.96 4.20 -3.76
CA TYR A 68 6.93 3.27 -4.21
C TYR A 68 7.44 1.91 -4.73
N ALA A 69 8.62 1.51 -4.32
CA ALA A 69 9.12 0.17 -4.58
C ALA A 69 8.50 -0.80 -3.56
N PRO A 70 7.62 -1.72 -3.94
CA PRO A 70 6.83 -2.51 -3.00
C PRO A 70 7.69 -3.34 -2.05
N LEU A 71 8.74 -3.99 -2.56
CA LEU A 71 9.61 -4.84 -1.73
C LEU A 71 10.37 -4.02 -0.68
N LEU A 72 10.86 -2.83 -1.03
CA LEU A 72 11.55 -1.96 -0.06
C LEU A 72 10.61 -1.42 1.01
N GLY A 73 9.40 -1.06 0.65
CA GLY A 73 8.38 -0.64 1.61
C GLY A 73 8.05 -1.70 2.65
N TYR A 74 8.12 -2.96 2.28
CA TYR A 74 7.88 -4.09 3.18
C TYR A 74 8.99 -4.35 4.21
N ASN A 75 10.13 -3.70 4.10
CA ASN A 75 11.14 -3.73 5.17
C ASN A 75 10.59 -3.19 6.51
N PHE A 76 9.54 -2.39 6.47
CA PHE A 76 8.81 -1.90 7.65
C PHE A 76 7.76 -2.89 8.15
N SER A 77 7.86 -4.16 7.80
CA SER A 77 6.96 -5.21 8.25
C SER A 77 7.74 -6.49 8.61
N ASP A 78 7.01 -7.49 9.08
CA ASP A 78 7.53 -8.82 9.42
C ASP A 78 7.67 -9.76 8.21
N ASN A 79 7.38 -9.30 7.00
CA ASN A 79 7.29 -10.14 5.79
C ASN A 79 8.58 -10.23 4.97
N CYS A 80 9.56 -9.36 5.23
CA CYS A 80 10.79 -9.30 4.44
C CYS A 80 12.06 -9.44 5.28
N VAL A 81 13.08 -10.02 4.67
CA VAL A 81 14.48 -9.90 5.06
C VAL A 81 15.16 -8.87 4.18
N ASN A 82 16.09 -8.09 4.74
CA ASN A 82 16.90 -7.13 4.00
C ASN A 82 18.39 -7.40 4.24
N THR A 83 19.20 -7.33 3.19
CA THR A 83 20.65 -7.55 3.23
C THR A 83 21.45 -6.26 3.35
N ASN A 84 20.82 -5.11 3.17
CA ASN A 84 21.38 -3.81 3.46
C ASN A 84 21.20 -3.48 4.96
N VAL A 85 21.18 -2.23 5.31
CA VAL A 85 20.93 -1.83 6.69
C VAL A 85 19.45 -2.01 7.00
N GLN A 86 19.12 -3.00 7.82
CA GLN A 86 17.84 -3.01 8.52
C GLN A 86 18.00 -2.11 9.75
N THR A 87 17.72 -0.85 9.56
CA THR A 87 17.65 0.11 10.64
C THR A 87 16.43 -0.20 11.50
N ASN A 88 16.43 0.29 12.73
CA ASN A 88 15.25 0.22 13.56
C ASN A 88 14.06 0.94 12.88
N PHE A 89 12.87 0.67 13.34
CA PHE A 89 11.66 1.27 12.84
C PHE A 89 11.72 2.81 12.81
N GLU A 90 12.28 3.43 13.84
CA GLU A 90 12.42 4.90 13.93
C GLU A 90 13.46 5.48 12.98
N SER A 91 14.59 4.85 12.81
CA SER A 91 15.64 5.37 11.91
C SER A 91 15.32 5.10 10.45
N SER A 92 14.54 4.07 10.15
CA SER A 92 14.08 3.77 8.80
C SER A 92 12.88 4.61 8.41
N ILE A 93 12.09 5.03 9.39
CA ILE A 93 11.01 5.99 9.23
C ILE A 93 11.57 7.31 9.72
N PRO A 94 11.99 8.22 8.82
CA PRO A 94 12.82 9.34 9.21
C PRO A 94 12.15 10.20 10.27
N SER A 95 12.94 10.62 11.24
CA SER A 95 12.55 11.58 12.27
C SER A 95 12.06 12.90 11.66
N SER A 96 12.61 13.28 10.51
CA SER A 96 12.09 14.36 9.69
C SER A 96 11.48 13.79 8.42
N ARG A 97 10.18 13.83 8.32
CA ARG A 97 9.43 13.36 7.16
C ARG A 97 9.24 14.38 6.06
N SER A 98 10.13 15.36 6.03
CA SER A 98 10.06 16.43 5.05
C SER A 98 10.55 16.05 3.67
N SER A 99 11.28 14.93 3.50
CA SER A 99 12.07 14.70 2.30
C SER A 99 11.94 13.34 1.62
N SER A 100 11.22 12.37 2.18
CA SER A 100 11.21 11.00 1.64
C SER A 100 9.82 10.60 1.13
N ALA A 101 9.54 10.88 -0.14
CA ALA A 101 8.25 10.58 -0.78
C ALA A 101 7.88 9.09 -0.72
N TRP A 102 8.83 8.18 -0.85
CA TRP A 102 8.60 6.73 -0.81
C TRP A 102 8.08 6.25 0.55
N LEU A 103 8.49 6.88 1.64
CA LEU A 103 7.97 6.54 2.97
C LEU A 103 6.50 6.92 3.15
N GLN A 104 6.03 7.92 2.43
CA GLN A 104 4.63 8.36 2.54
C GLN A 104 3.63 7.27 2.15
N GLN A 105 3.99 6.40 1.22
CA GLN A 105 3.12 5.30 0.82
C GLN A 105 3.06 4.20 1.89
N TYR A 106 4.18 3.87 2.53
CA TYR A 106 4.31 2.72 3.43
C TYR A 106 4.24 3.08 4.91
N ALA A 107 4.76 4.25 5.26
CA ALA A 107 4.92 4.65 6.65
C ALA A 107 4.13 5.91 7.03
N GLY A 108 3.39 6.49 6.10
CA GLY A 108 2.55 7.66 6.30
C GLY A 108 3.16 8.97 5.80
N PRO A 109 2.39 10.08 5.83
CA PRO A 109 2.80 11.38 5.30
C PRO A 109 3.92 12.00 6.12
N SER A 110 4.58 13.02 5.55
CA SER A 110 5.39 13.97 6.31
C SER A 110 4.50 14.87 7.18
N TRP A 111 5.11 15.56 8.15
CA TRP A 111 4.44 16.59 8.93
C TRP A 111 4.17 17.83 8.05
N TYR A 112 3.16 17.73 7.20
CA TYR A 112 2.85 18.72 6.19
C TYR A 112 1.34 18.85 6.01
N PHE A 113 0.83 20.08 6.05
CA PHE A 113 -0.60 20.38 6.02
C PHE A 113 -1.08 21.04 4.71
N GLY A 114 -0.25 21.09 3.70
CA GLY A 114 -0.58 21.69 2.41
C GLY A 114 -1.79 21.06 1.74
N TRP A 115 -1.96 19.74 1.84
CA TRP A 115 -3.13 19.04 1.29
C TRP A 115 -4.42 19.36 2.05
N ILE A 116 -4.31 19.62 3.35
CA ILE A 116 -5.44 20.10 4.17
C ILE A 116 -5.82 21.51 3.74
N ARG A 117 -4.81 22.39 3.57
CA ARG A 117 -5.03 23.75 3.06
C ARG A 117 -5.67 23.72 1.67
N LYS A 118 -5.15 22.92 0.74
CA LYS A 118 -5.73 22.74 -0.61
C LYS A 118 -7.21 22.33 -0.53
N SER A 119 -7.54 21.37 0.33
CA SER A 119 -8.92 20.91 0.49
C SER A 119 -9.82 22.00 1.10
N ASN A 120 -9.31 22.78 2.05
CA ASN A 120 -10.05 23.90 2.65
C ASN A 120 -10.27 25.02 1.63
N VAL A 121 -9.25 25.38 0.83
CA VAL A 121 -9.39 26.34 -0.27
C VAL A 121 -10.44 25.85 -1.28
N PHE A 122 -10.38 24.59 -1.66
CA PHE A 122 -11.35 24.02 -2.60
C PHE A 122 -12.79 24.13 -2.08
N LEU A 123 -13.02 23.76 -0.82
CA LEU A 123 -14.33 23.90 -0.19
C LEU A 123 -14.81 25.35 -0.12
N ASP A 124 -13.92 26.28 0.22
CA ASP A 124 -14.22 27.70 0.29
C ASP A 124 -14.62 28.27 -1.09
N ARG A 125 -13.86 27.92 -2.14
CA ARG A 125 -14.15 28.37 -3.52
C ARG A 125 -15.44 27.75 -4.07
N ILE A 126 -15.70 26.47 -3.78
CA ILE A 126 -16.96 25.81 -4.17
C ILE A 126 -18.15 26.51 -3.52
N GLU A 127 -18.08 26.82 -2.23
CA GLU A 127 -19.14 27.51 -1.50
C GLU A 127 -19.33 28.93 -2.02
N SER A 128 -18.26 29.66 -2.23
CA SER A 128 -18.30 31.10 -2.56
C SER A 128 -18.69 31.35 -4.03
N TYR A 129 -18.25 30.50 -4.97
CA TYR A 129 -18.37 30.81 -6.40
C TYR A 129 -19.12 29.74 -7.21
N SER A 130 -19.02 28.47 -6.85
CA SER A 130 -19.61 27.39 -7.65
C SER A 130 -21.07 27.14 -7.32
N LYS A 131 -21.47 27.32 -6.08
CA LYS A 131 -22.78 26.95 -5.53
C LYS A 131 -23.99 27.47 -6.33
N SER A 132 -23.88 28.68 -6.85
CA SER A 132 -24.92 29.31 -7.67
C SER A 132 -24.78 29.04 -9.18
N SER A 133 -23.65 28.47 -9.62
CA SER A 133 -23.27 28.39 -11.03
C SER A 133 -23.32 26.96 -11.58
N ILE A 134 -23.26 25.94 -10.74
CA ILE A 134 -23.32 24.53 -11.12
C ILE A 134 -24.56 23.86 -10.52
N SER A 135 -24.88 22.64 -10.99
CA SER A 135 -26.04 21.89 -10.46
C SER A 135 -25.83 21.52 -8.98
N THR A 136 -26.92 21.30 -8.25
CA THR A 136 -26.88 20.83 -6.85
C THR A 136 -26.14 19.48 -6.73
N GLU A 137 -26.27 18.62 -7.72
CA GLU A 137 -25.54 17.34 -7.77
C GLU A 137 -24.05 17.58 -7.91
N ALA A 138 -23.61 18.41 -8.86
CA ALA A 138 -22.20 18.76 -9.07
C ALA A 138 -21.61 19.47 -7.83
N TYR A 139 -22.35 20.40 -7.23
CA TYR A 139 -21.93 21.03 -5.97
C TYR A 139 -21.70 19.99 -4.87
N GLY A 140 -22.64 19.06 -4.70
CA GLY A 140 -22.50 17.95 -3.74
C GLY A 140 -21.30 17.06 -4.05
N HIS A 141 -21.13 16.69 -5.31
CA HIS A 141 -20.02 15.86 -5.77
C HIS A 141 -18.65 16.49 -5.46
N TRP A 142 -18.40 17.72 -5.91
CA TRP A 142 -17.10 18.37 -5.75
C TRP A 142 -16.79 18.74 -4.28
N SER A 143 -17.80 19.13 -3.52
CA SER A 143 -17.68 19.29 -2.07
C SER A 143 -17.36 17.95 -1.39
N GLY A 144 -17.94 16.86 -1.88
CA GLY A 144 -17.66 15.49 -1.44
C GLY A 144 -16.23 15.05 -1.76
N ILE A 145 -15.72 15.35 -2.96
CA ILE A 145 -14.33 15.09 -3.37
C ILE A 145 -13.34 15.84 -2.45
N ALA A 146 -13.55 17.13 -2.21
CA ALA A 146 -12.68 17.92 -1.33
C ALA A 146 -12.66 17.35 0.10
N ARG A 147 -13.83 16.99 0.64
CA ARG A 147 -13.97 16.37 1.96
C ARG A 147 -13.36 14.99 2.04
N PHE A 148 -13.48 14.20 0.98
CA PHE A 148 -12.84 12.88 0.89
C PHE A 148 -11.32 12.99 1.02
N PHE A 149 -10.66 13.83 0.24
CA PHE A 149 -9.21 13.99 0.30
C PHE A 149 -8.74 14.63 1.60
N LYS A 150 -9.51 15.57 2.16
CA LYS A 150 -9.26 16.10 3.50
C LYS A 150 -9.30 15.02 4.57
N ALA A 151 -10.32 14.17 4.56
CA ALA A 151 -10.48 13.06 5.50
C ALA A 151 -9.37 12.02 5.32
N LEU A 152 -9.02 11.71 4.08
CA LEU A 152 -7.95 10.77 3.76
C LEU A 152 -6.60 11.26 4.30
N GLU A 153 -6.27 12.54 4.12
CA GLU A 153 -5.02 13.09 4.63
C GLU A 153 -4.98 13.13 6.17
N TYR A 154 -6.06 13.54 6.82
CA TYR A 154 -6.13 13.49 8.28
C TYR A 154 -6.04 12.07 8.82
N SER A 155 -6.65 11.08 8.16
CA SER A 155 -6.50 9.67 8.53
C SER A 155 -5.03 9.23 8.51
N ARG A 156 -4.28 9.63 7.47
CA ARG A 156 -2.85 9.33 7.32
C ARG A 156 -2.00 10.05 8.37
N LEU A 157 -2.24 11.35 8.59
CA LEU A 157 -1.54 12.16 9.59
C LEU A 157 -1.74 11.58 11.00
N VAL A 158 -2.98 11.30 11.38
CA VAL A 158 -3.32 10.76 12.70
C VAL A 158 -2.75 9.35 12.89
N ALA A 159 -2.82 8.50 11.85
CA ALA A 159 -2.22 7.18 11.90
C ALA A 159 -0.70 7.23 12.08
N THR A 160 -0.05 8.30 11.62
CA THR A 160 1.41 8.46 11.70
C THR A 160 1.85 9.16 12.99
N PHE A 161 1.20 10.25 13.37
CA PHE A 161 1.67 11.18 14.42
C PHE A 161 0.79 11.19 15.69
N GLY A 162 -0.37 10.56 15.67
CA GLY A 162 -1.33 10.63 16.77
C GLY A 162 -2.08 11.96 16.75
N ASP A 163 -1.89 12.78 17.78
CA ASP A 163 -2.48 14.11 17.86
C ASP A 163 -1.87 15.05 16.84
N VAL A 164 -2.71 15.79 16.11
CA VAL A 164 -2.29 16.72 15.05
C VAL A 164 -3.14 17.99 15.08
N PRO A 165 -2.63 19.16 14.67
CA PRO A 165 -3.44 20.36 14.52
C PRO A 165 -4.59 20.12 13.52
N TYR A 166 -5.83 20.43 13.93
CA TYR A 166 -6.99 20.31 13.05
C TYR A 166 -7.40 21.65 12.47
N TYR A 167 -7.36 21.80 11.16
CA TYR A 167 -7.72 23.00 10.42
C TYR A 167 -9.06 22.80 9.71
N ALA A 168 -10.14 23.37 10.28
CA ALA A 168 -11.50 23.24 9.75
C ALA A 168 -11.71 24.03 8.45
N LYS A 169 -11.07 25.18 8.32
CA LYS A 169 -11.22 26.15 7.22
C LYS A 169 -9.88 26.81 6.85
N THR A 170 -9.89 27.63 5.82
CA THR A 170 -8.77 28.52 5.47
C THR A 170 -8.58 29.61 6.54
N PHE A 171 -7.37 30.12 6.64
CA PHE A 171 -7.02 31.26 7.50
C PHE A 171 -5.95 32.10 6.79
N SER A 172 -5.82 33.35 7.23
CA SER A 172 -4.85 34.31 6.72
C SER A 172 -3.43 33.95 7.17
N GLU A 173 -2.43 34.32 6.39
CA GLU A 173 -1.01 34.20 6.75
C GLU A 173 -0.63 35.07 7.97
N THR A 174 -1.47 36.01 8.33
CA THR A 174 -1.30 36.85 9.52
C THR A 174 -2.02 36.33 10.77
N ASP A 175 -2.79 35.23 10.64
CA ASP A 175 -3.48 34.57 11.75
C ASP A 175 -2.55 33.55 12.43
N TYR A 176 -1.59 34.08 13.18
CA TYR A 176 -0.56 33.26 13.85
C TYR A 176 -1.14 32.28 14.86
N ASP A 177 -2.24 32.63 15.54
CA ASP A 177 -2.89 31.73 16.50
C ASP A 177 -3.45 30.48 15.83
N GLN A 178 -3.94 30.58 14.60
CA GLN A 178 -4.36 29.42 13.83
C GLN A 178 -3.15 28.69 13.22
N MET A 179 -2.14 29.42 12.79
CA MET A 179 -0.95 28.84 12.14
C MET A 179 -0.14 27.97 13.10
N PHE A 180 0.00 28.40 14.35
CA PHE A 180 0.80 27.73 15.39
C PHE A 180 -0.03 27.12 16.52
N LYS A 181 -1.28 26.77 16.24
CA LYS A 181 -2.16 26.17 17.25
C LYS A 181 -1.65 24.81 17.72
N ASP A 182 -2.02 24.47 18.94
CA ASP A 182 -1.72 23.18 19.56
C ASP A 182 -2.30 21.99 18.78
N ARG A 183 -1.78 20.81 19.05
CA ARG A 183 -2.33 19.57 18.51
C ARG A 183 -3.72 19.33 19.10
N THR A 184 -4.64 18.98 18.23
CA THR A 184 -5.97 18.49 18.60
C THR A 184 -5.88 17.02 18.93
N PRO A 185 -6.50 16.54 20.01
CA PRO A 185 -6.53 15.12 20.34
C PRO A 185 -6.99 14.28 19.14
N ARG A 186 -6.30 13.18 18.87
CA ARG A 186 -6.57 12.35 17.70
C ARG A 186 -8.03 11.91 17.59
N ALA A 187 -8.67 11.62 18.72
CA ALA A 187 -10.07 11.20 18.76
C ALA A 187 -11.02 12.26 18.20
N GLU A 188 -10.77 13.55 18.48
CA GLU A 188 -11.56 14.67 17.96
C GLU A 188 -11.30 14.91 16.47
N VAL A 189 -10.04 14.76 16.04
CA VAL A 189 -9.69 14.81 14.62
C VAL A 189 -10.44 13.70 13.86
N MET A 190 -10.49 12.50 14.43
CA MET A 190 -11.17 11.36 13.80
C MET A 190 -12.70 11.49 13.80
N ASP A 191 -13.30 12.18 14.76
CA ASP A 191 -14.73 12.53 14.67
C ASP A 191 -15.01 13.46 13.47
N SER A 192 -14.09 14.39 13.20
CA SER A 192 -14.16 15.26 12.02
C SER A 192 -13.91 14.49 10.71
N VAL A 193 -12.98 13.54 10.71
CA VAL A 193 -12.73 12.62 9.59
C VAL A 193 -14.00 11.82 9.27
N TYR A 194 -14.62 11.25 10.29
CA TYR A 194 -15.87 10.50 10.16
C TYR A 194 -16.98 11.35 9.48
N ALA A 195 -17.17 12.57 9.93
CA ALA A 195 -18.17 13.48 9.37
C ALA A 195 -17.88 13.81 7.89
N ASN A 196 -16.62 14.07 7.54
CA ASN A 196 -16.20 14.34 6.17
C ASN A 196 -16.38 13.11 5.26
N PHE A 197 -16.01 11.92 5.70
CA PHE A 197 -16.23 10.67 4.97
C PHE A 197 -17.71 10.37 4.77
N LYS A 198 -18.54 10.59 5.81
CA LYS A 198 -20.00 10.41 5.71
C LYS A 198 -20.61 11.32 4.65
N TYR A 199 -20.22 12.59 4.63
CA TYR A 199 -20.66 13.53 3.60
C TYR A 199 -20.19 13.08 2.20
N ALA A 200 -18.93 12.69 2.05
CA ALA A 200 -18.39 12.23 0.78
C ALA A 200 -19.13 11.00 0.24
N LEU A 201 -19.42 10.01 1.10
CA LEU A 201 -20.15 8.81 0.72
C LEU A 201 -21.59 9.12 0.25
N ASP A 202 -22.23 10.12 0.87
CA ASP A 202 -23.57 10.55 0.49
C ASP A 202 -23.59 11.32 -0.83
N LYS A 203 -22.62 12.21 -1.08
CA LYS A 203 -22.67 13.22 -2.14
C LYS A 203 -21.83 12.91 -3.37
N VAL A 204 -20.78 12.11 -3.26
CA VAL A 204 -19.95 11.77 -4.43
C VAL A 204 -20.74 10.87 -5.37
N ARG A 205 -20.77 11.23 -6.66
CA ARG A 205 -21.52 10.51 -7.68
C ARG A 205 -21.01 9.08 -7.88
N ALA A 206 -21.90 8.18 -8.26
CA ALA A 206 -21.57 6.77 -8.48
C ALA A 206 -20.80 6.51 -9.79
N ASN A 207 -20.99 7.37 -10.80
CA ASN A 207 -20.35 7.25 -12.12
C ASN A 207 -19.54 8.51 -12.42
N ASP A 208 -18.22 8.37 -12.35
CA ASP A 208 -17.27 9.45 -12.68
C ASP A 208 -16.05 8.89 -13.45
N GLY A 209 -16.26 7.77 -14.16
CA GLY A 209 -15.17 7.04 -14.79
C GLY A 209 -14.48 6.05 -13.83
N ASN A 210 -13.61 5.19 -14.38
CA ASN A 210 -12.96 4.12 -13.64
C ASN A 210 -11.54 4.48 -13.13
N GLN A 211 -11.06 5.68 -13.45
CA GLN A 211 -9.79 6.21 -12.96
C GLN A 211 -9.97 7.46 -12.06
N TYR A 212 -11.22 7.81 -11.74
CA TYR A 212 -11.54 8.92 -10.85
C TYR A 212 -12.24 8.44 -9.58
N VAL A 213 -12.12 9.26 -8.52
CA VAL A 213 -12.83 9.01 -7.28
C VAL A 213 -14.32 9.14 -7.51
N ASN A 214 -15.02 8.03 -7.37
CA ASN A 214 -16.47 7.92 -7.40
C ASN A 214 -16.96 7.35 -6.05
N LYS A 215 -18.26 7.21 -5.88
CA LYS A 215 -18.87 6.71 -4.63
C LYS A 215 -18.26 5.38 -4.14
N TYR A 216 -17.91 4.48 -5.04
CA TYR A 216 -17.38 3.16 -4.67
C TYR A 216 -15.91 3.23 -4.25
N VAL A 217 -15.14 4.14 -4.85
CA VAL A 217 -13.78 4.46 -4.39
C VAL A 217 -13.83 5.06 -3.00
N VAL A 218 -14.69 6.05 -2.77
CA VAL A 218 -14.92 6.64 -1.43
C VAL A 218 -15.26 5.55 -0.42
N ALA A 219 -16.21 4.67 -0.74
CA ALA A 219 -16.64 3.58 0.12
C ALA A 219 -15.49 2.60 0.44
N GLY A 220 -14.67 2.23 -0.55
CA GLY A 220 -13.50 1.39 -0.38
C GLY A 220 -12.48 1.99 0.59
N PHE A 221 -12.16 3.29 0.44
CA PHE A 221 -11.23 3.97 1.33
C PHE A 221 -11.81 4.19 2.74
N ILE A 222 -13.11 4.43 2.87
CA ILE A 222 -13.78 4.46 4.18
C ILE A 222 -13.64 3.10 4.86
N SER A 223 -13.90 1.99 4.15
CA SER A 223 -13.77 0.65 4.73
C SER A 223 -12.35 0.40 5.26
N ARG A 224 -11.31 0.85 4.57
CA ARG A 224 -9.90 0.75 4.99
C ARG A 224 -9.62 1.58 6.24
N TRP A 225 -9.91 2.88 6.20
CA TRP A 225 -9.49 3.81 7.24
C TRP A 225 -10.36 3.73 8.50
N MET A 226 -11.64 3.40 8.35
CA MET A 226 -12.51 3.19 9.49
C MET A 226 -12.26 1.83 10.16
N LEU A 227 -11.86 0.79 9.40
CA LEU A 227 -11.36 -0.46 9.97
C LEU A 227 -10.07 -0.22 10.76
N PHE A 228 -9.12 0.53 10.18
CA PHE A 228 -7.88 0.90 10.87
C PHE A 228 -8.17 1.60 12.19
N GLU A 229 -8.98 2.63 12.15
CA GLU A 229 -9.31 3.44 13.33
C GLU A 229 -10.09 2.65 14.37
N GLY A 230 -11.12 1.90 13.95
CA GLY A 230 -11.94 1.12 14.85
C GLY A 230 -11.15 0.05 15.61
N THR A 231 -10.24 -0.65 14.91
CA THR A 231 -9.37 -1.64 15.56
C THR A 231 -8.31 -0.97 16.44
N LEU A 232 -7.77 0.18 16.04
CA LEU A 232 -6.83 0.92 16.87
C LEU A 232 -7.49 1.42 18.17
N GLN A 233 -8.72 1.94 18.10
CA GLN A 233 -9.48 2.31 19.29
C GLN A 233 -9.74 1.13 20.21
N LYS A 234 -10.00 -0.06 19.64
CA LYS A 234 -10.21 -1.28 20.41
C LYS A 234 -8.94 -1.76 21.12
N TYR A 235 -7.83 -1.84 20.41
CA TYR A 235 -6.63 -2.52 20.90
C TYR A 235 -5.63 -1.59 21.62
N HIS A 236 -5.64 -0.29 21.34
CA HIS A 236 -4.71 0.66 21.95
C HIS A 236 -5.37 1.62 22.92
N SER A 237 -6.51 2.20 22.56
CA SER A 237 -7.19 3.19 23.40
C SER A 237 -8.20 2.58 24.35
N ASN A 238 -8.59 1.33 24.12
CA ASN A 238 -9.67 0.64 24.83
C ASN A 238 -11.01 1.42 24.85
N ASP A 239 -11.22 2.26 23.82
CA ASP A 239 -12.48 3.00 23.62
C ASP A 239 -13.45 2.18 22.79
N GLN A 240 -14.21 1.33 23.46
CA GLN A 240 -15.15 0.41 22.80
C GLN A 240 -16.27 1.14 22.06
N ALA A 241 -16.69 2.31 22.52
CA ALA A 241 -17.75 3.08 21.87
C ALA A 241 -17.30 3.62 20.51
N ARG A 242 -16.10 4.23 20.46
CA ARG A 242 -15.50 4.68 19.21
C ARG A 242 -15.12 3.51 18.30
N ALA A 243 -14.56 2.43 18.87
CA ALA A 243 -14.27 1.23 18.12
C ALA A 243 -15.51 0.71 17.38
N LYS A 244 -16.62 0.56 18.10
CA LYS A 244 -17.89 0.12 17.49
C LYS A 244 -18.36 1.06 16.40
N LYS A 245 -18.40 2.38 16.67
CA LYS A 245 -18.83 3.42 15.70
C LYS A 245 -18.05 3.33 14.38
N TYR A 246 -16.72 3.20 14.45
CA TYR A 246 -15.88 3.19 13.27
C TYR A 246 -15.92 1.84 12.55
N LEU A 247 -15.98 0.72 13.27
CA LEU A 247 -16.12 -0.61 12.67
C LEU A 247 -17.49 -0.78 11.98
N GLU A 248 -18.56 -0.24 12.54
CA GLU A 248 -19.87 -0.20 11.88
C GLU A 248 -19.79 0.58 10.57
N PHE A 249 -19.16 1.74 10.57
CA PHE A 249 -19.01 2.53 9.35
C PHE A 249 -18.09 1.85 8.31
N ALA A 250 -17.05 1.15 8.74
CA ALA A 250 -16.21 0.35 7.84
C ALA A 250 -17.00 -0.76 7.16
N ARG A 251 -17.81 -1.50 7.93
CA ARG A 251 -18.71 -2.54 7.43
C ARG A 251 -19.72 -1.98 6.43
N ASP A 252 -20.44 -0.93 6.82
CA ASP A 252 -21.52 -0.34 6.01
C ASP A 252 -20.99 0.24 4.71
N ALA A 253 -19.83 0.89 4.74
CA ALA A 253 -19.17 1.39 3.53
C ALA A 253 -18.73 0.25 2.61
N ALA A 254 -18.17 -0.83 3.14
CA ALA A 254 -17.83 -2.00 2.35
C ALA A 254 -19.08 -2.61 1.67
N GLU A 255 -20.22 -2.66 2.37
CA GLU A 255 -21.49 -3.14 1.82
C GLU A 255 -21.99 -2.29 0.64
N VAL A 256 -21.72 -0.98 0.62
CA VAL A 256 -22.04 -0.13 -0.56
C VAL A 256 -21.33 -0.63 -1.83
N VAL A 257 -20.08 -1.09 -1.71
CA VAL A 257 -19.34 -1.65 -2.84
C VAL A 257 -19.85 -3.04 -3.18
N MET A 258 -19.96 -3.92 -2.18
CA MET A 258 -20.37 -5.32 -2.35
C MET A 258 -21.75 -5.47 -2.98
N ASN A 259 -22.70 -4.63 -2.57
CA ASN A 259 -24.08 -4.66 -3.05
C ASN A 259 -24.30 -3.91 -4.37
N SER A 260 -23.25 -3.28 -4.92
CA SER A 260 -23.37 -2.52 -6.18
C SER A 260 -23.60 -3.37 -7.42
N GLY A 261 -23.25 -4.66 -7.37
CA GLY A 261 -23.25 -5.55 -8.52
C GLY A 261 -22.22 -5.22 -9.61
N LYS A 262 -21.34 -4.22 -9.38
CA LYS A 262 -20.37 -3.76 -10.39
C LYS A 262 -19.06 -4.52 -10.36
N TYR A 263 -18.68 -5.11 -9.23
CA TYR A 263 -17.37 -5.69 -8.99
C TYR A 263 -17.47 -7.19 -8.69
N SER A 264 -16.47 -7.95 -9.12
CA SER A 264 -16.38 -9.40 -8.86
C SER A 264 -14.93 -9.88 -8.91
N VAL A 265 -14.62 -10.93 -8.17
CA VAL A 265 -13.32 -11.64 -8.23
C VAL A 265 -13.43 -12.68 -9.35
N SER A 266 -13.24 -12.26 -10.59
CA SER A 266 -13.46 -13.08 -11.79
C SER A 266 -12.20 -13.33 -12.63
N SER A 267 -11.08 -12.67 -12.30
CA SER A 267 -9.79 -12.83 -12.98
C SER A 267 -8.80 -13.59 -12.10
N ASP A 268 -7.82 -14.25 -12.70
CA ASP A 268 -6.71 -14.84 -11.95
C ASP A 268 -5.82 -13.76 -11.30
N PHE A 269 -5.06 -14.18 -10.28
CA PHE A 269 -4.26 -13.25 -9.48
C PHE A 269 -3.05 -12.68 -10.23
N ARG A 270 -2.49 -13.43 -11.19
CA ARG A 270 -1.34 -12.97 -11.99
C ARG A 270 -1.73 -11.86 -12.94
N SER A 271 -2.88 -12.00 -13.63
CA SER A 271 -3.36 -10.99 -14.58
C SER A 271 -3.73 -9.68 -13.89
N LEU A 272 -4.15 -9.71 -12.61
CA LEU A 272 -4.45 -8.52 -11.83
C LEU A 272 -3.25 -7.58 -11.70
N PHE A 273 -2.03 -8.11 -11.56
CA PHE A 273 -0.82 -7.32 -11.31
C PHE A 273 0.13 -7.24 -12.52
N GLY A 274 0.04 -8.18 -13.44
CA GLY A 274 0.90 -8.23 -14.64
C GLY A 274 0.31 -7.53 -15.87
N SER A 275 -0.98 -7.17 -15.85
CA SER A 275 -1.66 -6.56 -16.99
C SER A 275 -1.28 -5.09 -17.18
N SER A 276 -1.16 -4.65 -18.42
CA SER A 276 -0.95 -3.23 -18.77
C SER A 276 -2.26 -2.43 -18.80
N ASP A 277 -3.42 -3.10 -18.79
CA ASP A 277 -4.73 -2.46 -18.74
C ASP A 277 -5.66 -3.22 -17.79
N LEU A 278 -6.20 -2.52 -16.80
CA LEU A 278 -7.14 -3.03 -15.82
C LEU A 278 -8.58 -2.53 -16.04
N SER A 279 -8.86 -1.86 -17.16
CA SER A 279 -10.18 -1.26 -17.44
C SER A 279 -11.31 -2.29 -17.50
N SER A 280 -11.02 -3.51 -17.94
CA SER A 280 -11.97 -4.63 -18.00
C SER A 280 -11.95 -5.52 -16.74
N ASN A 281 -10.97 -5.33 -15.84
CA ASN A 281 -10.86 -6.16 -14.65
C ASN A 281 -11.88 -5.76 -13.60
N LYS A 282 -12.85 -6.65 -13.35
CA LYS A 282 -13.98 -6.40 -12.43
C LYS A 282 -13.59 -6.38 -10.95
N GLU A 283 -12.39 -6.79 -10.60
CA GLU A 283 -11.90 -6.68 -9.23
C GLU A 283 -11.40 -5.26 -8.91
N CYS A 284 -10.94 -4.50 -9.92
CA CYS A 284 -10.40 -3.16 -9.73
C CYS A 284 -11.51 -2.11 -9.54
N ILE A 285 -11.49 -1.44 -8.39
CA ILE A 285 -12.40 -0.32 -8.06
C ILE A 285 -11.79 1.01 -8.50
N LEU A 286 -10.49 1.15 -8.28
CA LEU A 286 -9.67 2.25 -8.77
C LEU A 286 -8.31 1.70 -9.20
N PHE A 287 -7.84 2.12 -10.36
CA PHE A 287 -6.51 1.74 -10.86
C PHE A 287 -5.85 2.91 -11.57
N ARG A 288 -4.52 2.86 -11.67
CA ARG A 288 -3.72 3.79 -12.45
C ARG A 288 -3.15 3.08 -13.66
N ASN A 289 -3.45 3.60 -14.84
CA ASN A 289 -2.83 3.17 -16.09
C ASN A 289 -1.54 3.93 -16.37
N TYR A 290 -0.66 3.30 -17.13
CA TYR A 290 0.58 3.87 -17.63
C TYR A 290 0.57 3.80 -19.16
N ASN A 291 1.23 4.76 -19.80
CA ASN A 291 1.25 4.88 -21.26
C ASN A 291 2.63 5.34 -21.73
N LYS A 292 3.30 4.49 -22.51
CA LYS A 292 4.65 4.76 -23.02
C LYS A 292 4.65 5.96 -23.99
N ASP A 293 3.63 6.09 -24.82
CA ASP A 293 3.58 7.16 -25.84
C ASP A 293 3.39 8.54 -25.20
N GLN A 294 2.81 8.57 -24.01
CA GLN A 294 2.66 9.79 -23.20
C GLN A 294 3.83 10.01 -22.23
N GLY A 295 4.84 9.16 -22.23
CA GLY A 295 5.95 9.23 -21.29
C GLY A 295 5.58 8.90 -19.84
N VAL A 296 4.39 8.33 -19.59
CA VAL A 296 3.92 7.95 -18.26
C VAL A 296 4.23 6.47 -18.03
N THR A 297 5.40 6.22 -17.47
CA THR A 297 5.95 4.87 -17.26
C THR A 297 6.48 4.70 -15.84
N HIS A 298 6.93 3.51 -15.49
CA HIS A 298 7.51 3.17 -14.19
C HIS A 298 8.62 2.12 -14.33
N CYS A 299 9.17 1.67 -13.20
CA CYS A 299 10.30 0.72 -13.16
C CYS A 299 10.05 -0.53 -12.32
N ILE A 300 8.79 -0.87 -11.99
CA ILE A 300 8.50 -1.98 -11.07
C ILE A 300 9.01 -3.33 -11.58
N ALA A 301 8.88 -3.61 -12.88
CA ALA A 301 9.33 -4.86 -13.46
C ALA A 301 10.85 -4.97 -13.46
N SER A 302 11.59 -3.90 -13.73
CA SER A 302 13.04 -3.88 -13.65
C SER A 302 13.55 -3.99 -12.22
N TYR A 303 12.88 -3.37 -11.25
CA TYR A 303 13.18 -3.55 -9.83
C TYR A 303 12.93 -4.98 -9.39
N CYS A 304 11.78 -5.55 -9.69
CA CYS A 304 11.47 -6.95 -9.38
C CYS A 304 12.47 -7.90 -10.06
N ASN A 305 12.87 -7.60 -11.30
CA ASN A 305 13.76 -8.47 -12.06
C ASN A 305 15.22 -8.46 -11.59
N GLY A 306 15.75 -7.36 -11.13
CA GLY A 306 17.18 -7.34 -10.95
C GLY A 306 17.72 -6.57 -9.78
N TYR A 307 16.99 -5.60 -9.25
CA TYR A 307 17.56 -4.68 -8.27
C TYR A 307 16.95 -4.83 -6.88
N GLU A 308 15.66 -4.64 -6.75
CA GLU A 308 14.98 -4.63 -5.46
C GLU A 308 15.03 -6.00 -4.79
N SER A 309 14.81 -7.06 -5.55
CA SER A 309 14.84 -8.43 -5.04
C SER A 309 16.22 -8.91 -4.58
N GLN A 310 17.30 -8.22 -4.97
CA GLN A 310 18.65 -8.50 -4.47
C GLN A 310 18.88 -8.01 -3.04
N THR A 311 18.16 -7.00 -2.59
CA THR A 311 18.36 -6.36 -1.30
C THR A 311 17.24 -6.62 -0.31
N SER A 312 16.03 -6.80 -0.80
CA SER A 312 14.82 -7.07 -0.02
C SER A 312 14.06 -8.22 -0.62
N ALA A 313 13.70 -9.20 0.18
CA ALA A 313 12.94 -10.36 -0.29
C ALA A 313 12.05 -10.94 0.82
N ALA A 314 11.04 -11.71 0.40
CA ALA A 314 10.18 -12.46 1.31
C ALA A 314 11.01 -13.37 2.22
N ASN A 315 10.66 -13.39 3.50
CA ASN A 315 11.30 -14.23 4.49
C ASN A 315 10.52 -15.53 4.77
N LEU A 316 11.10 -16.42 5.56
CA LEU A 316 10.49 -17.69 5.93
C LEU A 316 9.22 -17.51 6.76
N ALA A 317 9.12 -16.47 7.58
CA ALA A 317 7.91 -16.19 8.35
C ALA A 317 6.70 -15.96 7.44
N LEU A 318 6.87 -15.16 6.37
CA LEU A 318 5.83 -14.99 5.36
C LEU A 318 5.49 -16.31 4.65
N VAL A 319 6.50 -17.10 4.28
CA VAL A 319 6.27 -18.41 3.64
C VAL A 319 5.44 -19.33 4.51
N LYS A 320 5.71 -19.35 5.83
CA LYS A 320 4.96 -20.14 6.81
C LYS A 320 3.53 -19.61 7.07
N ALA A 321 3.28 -18.32 6.80
CA ALA A 321 1.96 -17.74 6.91
C ALA A 321 0.99 -18.23 5.83
N PHE A 322 1.51 -18.67 4.65
CA PHE A 322 0.66 -19.26 3.62
C PHE A 322 0.10 -20.61 4.06
N ILE A 323 -1.23 -20.70 4.12
CA ILE A 323 -1.92 -21.96 4.42
C ILE A 323 -1.73 -22.98 3.30
N CYS A 324 -1.94 -24.24 3.64
CA CYS A 324 -1.97 -25.32 2.65
C CYS A 324 -3.30 -25.33 1.90
N VAL A 325 -3.35 -26.05 0.78
CA VAL A 325 -4.55 -26.15 -0.07
C VAL A 325 -5.75 -26.77 0.64
N ASP A 326 -5.56 -27.49 1.75
CA ASP A 326 -6.63 -27.98 2.61
C ASP A 326 -7.19 -26.91 3.59
N GLY A 327 -6.72 -25.68 3.49
CA GLY A 327 -7.17 -24.54 4.31
C GLY A 327 -6.54 -24.47 5.69
N LYS A 328 -5.57 -25.31 6.02
CA LYS A 328 -4.89 -25.37 7.32
C LYS A 328 -3.47 -24.83 7.25
N ASN A 329 -2.92 -24.43 8.40
CA ASN A 329 -1.50 -24.16 8.47
C ASN A 329 -0.68 -25.45 8.26
N TRP A 330 0.60 -25.29 7.90
CA TRP A 330 1.46 -26.42 7.54
C TRP A 330 1.67 -27.44 8.66
N LYS A 331 1.53 -27.06 9.95
CA LYS A 331 1.68 -27.96 11.10
C LYS A 331 0.46 -28.88 11.26
N ASN A 332 -0.73 -28.38 10.88
CA ASN A 332 -2.01 -29.08 11.04
C ASN A 332 -2.53 -29.66 9.71
N SER A 333 -1.83 -29.42 8.61
CA SER A 333 -2.27 -29.84 7.28
C SER A 333 -2.09 -31.34 7.07
N SER A 334 -3.07 -31.96 6.42
CA SER A 334 -3.00 -33.34 5.94
C SER A 334 -2.44 -33.48 4.53
N VAL A 335 -2.10 -32.37 3.88
CA VAL A 335 -1.50 -32.37 2.53
C VAL A 335 -0.12 -32.99 2.59
N ALA A 336 0.14 -33.96 1.71
CA ALA A 336 1.44 -34.60 1.63
C ALA A 336 2.55 -33.56 1.40
N LYS A 337 3.61 -33.60 2.20
CA LYS A 337 4.73 -32.63 2.18
C LYS A 337 4.35 -31.19 2.58
N ALA A 338 3.31 -31.01 3.36
CA ALA A 338 2.94 -29.72 3.93
C ALA A 338 4.08 -29.08 4.76
N ASP A 339 4.90 -29.90 5.40
CA ASP A 339 6.08 -29.55 6.20
C ASP A 339 7.36 -29.30 5.37
N SER A 340 7.28 -29.42 4.05
CA SER A 340 8.41 -29.18 3.16
C SER A 340 8.42 -27.73 2.65
N PHE A 341 9.55 -27.05 2.88
CA PHE A 341 9.73 -25.64 2.51
C PHE A 341 10.64 -25.42 1.30
N ASN A 342 10.86 -26.45 0.48
CA ASN A 342 11.44 -26.26 -0.85
C ASN A 342 10.38 -25.78 -1.86
N LEU A 343 10.79 -24.99 -2.85
CA LEU A 343 9.86 -24.34 -3.78
C LEU A 343 8.99 -25.31 -4.57
N SER A 344 9.53 -26.45 -4.98
CA SER A 344 8.79 -27.45 -5.78
C SER A 344 7.58 -28.03 -5.01
N ASN A 345 7.66 -28.10 -3.68
CA ASN A 345 6.54 -28.52 -2.83
C ASN A 345 5.65 -27.33 -2.43
N LEU A 346 6.25 -26.19 -2.06
CA LEU A 346 5.50 -24.98 -1.68
C LEU A 346 4.48 -24.58 -2.74
N ILE A 347 4.87 -24.57 -4.01
CA ILE A 347 3.99 -24.23 -5.14
C ILE A 347 2.74 -25.11 -5.20
N LYS A 348 2.87 -26.41 -4.87
CA LYS A 348 1.77 -27.37 -4.96
C LYS A 348 0.96 -27.51 -3.69
N THR A 349 1.58 -27.22 -2.54
CA THR A 349 0.97 -27.45 -1.23
C THR A 349 0.36 -26.21 -0.60
N ARG A 350 0.79 -25.02 -1.03
CA ARG A 350 0.31 -23.75 -0.48
C ARG A 350 -0.85 -23.18 -1.29
N ASP A 351 -1.54 -22.23 -0.67
CA ASP A 351 -2.56 -21.41 -1.33
C ASP A 351 -2.03 -20.85 -2.67
N PRO A 352 -2.83 -20.84 -3.73
CA PRO A 352 -2.42 -20.44 -5.09
C PRO A 352 -1.75 -19.06 -5.19
N ARG A 353 -2.06 -18.16 -4.27
CA ARG A 353 -1.43 -16.82 -4.23
C ARG A 353 0.07 -16.90 -3.98
N PHE A 354 0.57 -18.00 -3.36
CA PHE A 354 2.00 -18.25 -3.23
C PHE A 354 2.67 -18.38 -4.61
N GLU A 355 2.14 -19.26 -5.46
CA GLU A 355 2.66 -19.45 -6.82
C GLU A 355 2.49 -18.18 -7.67
N ALA A 356 1.37 -17.46 -7.52
CA ALA A 356 1.14 -16.22 -8.25
C ALA A 356 2.09 -15.08 -7.82
N THR A 357 2.60 -15.12 -6.59
CA THR A 357 3.52 -14.12 -6.05
C THR A 357 4.98 -14.45 -6.31
N PHE A 358 5.37 -15.74 -6.28
CA PHE A 358 6.76 -16.17 -6.32
C PHE A 358 7.07 -17.04 -7.52
N TRP A 359 8.31 -16.93 -7.98
CA TRP A 359 8.82 -17.78 -9.03
C TRP A 359 9.01 -19.22 -8.53
N TYR A 360 8.89 -20.19 -9.42
CA TYR A 360 8.84 -21.63 -9.11
C TYR A 360 10.21 -22.27 -8.82
N ALA A 361 11.30 -21.54 -8.99
CA ALA A 361 12.65 -22.03 -8.73
C ALA A 361 13.47 -20.97 -7.97
N PRO A 362 14.42 -21.38 -7.12
CA PRO A 362 15.32 -20.43 -6.47
C PRO A 362 16.06 -19.58 -7.48
N LYS A 363 16.14 -18.26 -7.25
CA LYS A 363 16.89 -17.33 -8.09
C LYS A 363 17.89 -16.53 -7.29
N VAL A 364 19.12 -16.45 -7.78
CA VAL A 364 20.23 -15.68 -7.19
C VAL A 364 20.01 -14.17 -7.19
N GLN A 365 19.06 -13.70 -8.00
CA GLN A 365 18.62 -12.30 -8.04
C GLN A 365 17.76 -11.92 -6.83
N SER A 366 17.35 -12.87 -6.00
CA SER A 366 16.60 -12.60 -4.78
C SER A 366 17.45 -12.78 -3.53
N ALA A 367 17.38 -11.83 -2.61
CA ALA A 367 18.10 -11.87 -1.33
C ALA A 367 17.81 -13.14 -0.52
N SER A 368 16.60 -13.69 -0.58
CA SER A 368 16.20 -14.92 0.13
C SER A 368 16.15 -16.15 -0.76
N LEU A 369 16.59 -16.06 -2.02
CA LEU A 369 16.40 -17.04 -3.09
C LEU A 369 14.93 -17.25 -3.51
N LEU A 370 13.99 -16.61 -2.83
CA LEU A 370 12.58 -16.60 -3.16
C LEU A 370 12.25 -15.34 -3.99
N TYR A 371 12.25 -15.53 -5.31
CA TYR A 371 12.12 -14.41 -6.23
C TYR A 371 10.66 -13.98 -6.41
N SER A 372 10.37 -12.70 -6.13
CA SER A 372 9.04 -12.12 -6.31
C SER A 372 8.77 -11.77 -7.77
N CYS A 373 7.61 -12.21 -8.28
CA CYS A 373 7.13 -11.90 -9.62
C CYS A 373 5.66 -11.41 -9.63
N LYS A 374 5.14 -10.98 -8.48
CA LYS A 374 3.75 -10.53 -8.35
C LYS A 374 3.41 -9.40 -9.33
N PHE A 375 4.31 -8.44 -9.51
CA PHE A 375 4.07 -7.20 -10.25
C PHE A 375 4.56 -7.23 -11.70
N ILE A 376 4.90 -8.40 -12.21
CA ILE A 376 5.29 -8.61 -13.61
C ILE A 376 4.62 -9.87 -14.14
N ASP A 377 4.43 -9.96 -15.45
CA ASP A 377 3.98 -11.21 -16.05
C ASP A 377 5.09 -12.29 -16.03
N ARG A 378 4.73 -13.51 -16.37
CA ARG A 378 5.64 -14.66 -16.27
C ARG A 378 6.77 -14.69 -17.29
N GLU A 379 6.71 -13.87 -18.32
CA GLU A 379 7.82 -13.67 -19.26
C GLU A 379 8.96 -12.86 -18.60
N GLY A 380 8.61 -11.84 -17.81
CA GLY A 380 9.59 -10.95 -17.17
C GLY A 380 10.72 -11.68 -16.43
N PRO A 381 10.46 -12.63 -15.53
CA PRO A 381 11.49 -13.38 -14.82
C PRO A 381 12.41 -14.22 -15.70
N THR A 382 12.01 -14.56 -16.93
CA THR A 382 12.88 -15.30 -17.87
C THR A 382 14.00 -14.43 -18.41
N HIS A 383 13.82 -13.11 -18.43
CA HIS A 383 14.77 -12.12 -18.91
C HIS A 383 15.69 -11.54 -17.82
N ALA A 384 15.57 -11.99 -16.57
CA ALA A 384 16.29 -11.38 -15.43
C ALA A 384 17.83 -11.40 -15.55
N ALA A 385 18.39 -12.29 -16.38
CA ALA A 385 19.83 -12.41 -16.63
C ALA A 385 20.25 -12.04 -18.06
N ASP A 386 19.34 -11.53 -18.89
CA ASP A 386 19.61 -11.24 -20.29
C ASP A 386 20.48 -9.98 -20.42
N ALA A 387 21.38 -9.98 -21.42
CA ALA A 387 22.15 -8.80 -21.78
C ALA A 387 21.27 -7.69 -22.40
N ASN A 388 20.18 -8.08 -23.07
CA ASN A 388 19.20 -7.17 -23.69
C ASN A 388 17.80 -7.50 -23.18
N ILE A 389 17.43 -6.94 -22.05
CA ILE A 389 16.10 -7.11 -21.46
C ILE A 389 15.07 -6.34 -22.30
N PRO A 390 13.93 -6.94 -22.68
CA PRO A 390 12.87 -6.24 -23.38
C PRO A 390 12.41 -4.97 -22.62
N ALA A 391 12.10 -3.91 -23.34
CA ALA A 391 11.78 -2.59 -22.76
C ALA A 391 10.67 -2.65 -21.70
N ARG A 392 9.68 -3.54 -21.87
CA ARG A 392 8.59 -3.72 -20.89
C ARG A 392 9.05 -4.24 -19.53
N TYR A 393 10.27 -4.78 -19.42
CA TYR A 393 10.86 -5.30 -18.17
C TYR A 393 12.16 -4.60 -17.77
N ALA A 394 12.58 -3.61 -18.54
CA ALA A 394 13.85 -2.94 -18.35
C ALA A 394 13.66 -1.49 -17.98
N SER A 395 14.64 -0.93 -17.29
CA SER A 395 14.73 0.50 -17.01
C SER A 395 13.41 1.09 -16.46
N MET A 396 13.08 2.32 -16.85
CA MET A 396 11.87 3.05 -16.47
C MET A 396 10.81 3.05 -17.59
N THR A 397 10.70 1.95 -18.33
CA THR A 397 9.82 1.86 -19.51
C THR A 397 8.66 0.90 -19.33
N ASN A 398 8.40 0.49 -18.08
CA ASN A 398 7.34 -0.45 -17.75
C ASN A 398 5.97 0.24 -17.73
N THR A 399 4.90 -0.49 -18.08
CA THR A 399 3.54 0.04 -18.27
C THR A 399 2.44 -0.81 -17.66
N ASN A 400 2.75 -1.84 -16.87
CA ASN A 400 1.70 -2.60 -16.20
C ASN A 400 0.93 -1.71 -15.21
N ALA A 401 -0.39 -1.84 -15.19
CA ALA A 401 -1.28 -0.97 -14.42
C ALA A 401 -1.20 -1.26 -12.91
N TYR A 402 -1.44 -0.24 -12.10
CA TYR A 402 -1.43 -0.35 -10.65
C TYR A 402 -2.86 -0.39 -10.08
N PRO A 403 -3.27 -1.48 -9.41
CA PRO A 403 -4.56 -1.54 -8.73
C PRO A 403 -4.49 -0.75 -7.41
N VAL A 404 -5.12 0.42 -7.36
CA VAL A 404 -5.11 1.32 -6.19
C VAL A 404 -6.07 0.85 -5.11
N MET A 405 -7.25 0.38 -5.52
CA MET A 405 -8.29 -0.18 -4.65
C MET A 405 -8.96 -1.33 -5.38
N ARG A 406 -9.10 -2.47 -4.72
CA ARG A 406 -9.68 -3.68 -5.30
C ARG A 406 -10.70 -4.33 -4.37
N LEU A 407 -11.63 -5.09 -4.97
CA LEU A 407 -12.74 -5.71 -4.26
C LEU A 407 -12.27 -6.63 -3.12
N SER A 408 -11.20 -7.41 -3.31
CA SER A 408 -10.69 -8.31 -2.26
C SER A 408 -10.34 -7.56 -0.98
N GLU A 409 -9.83 -6.32 -1.08
CA GLU A 409 -9.60 -5.50 0.10
C GLU A 409 -10.91 -5.12 0.81
N VAL A 410 -11.91 -4.73 0.04
CA VAL A 410 -13.23 -4.38 0.58
C VAL A 410 -13.88 -5.59 1.27
N LEU A 411 -13.78 -6.79 0.66
CA LEU A 411 -14.29 -8.03 1.23
C LEU A 411 -13.61 -8.38 2.56
N LEU A 412 -12.28 -8.26 2.60
CA LEU A 412 -11.51 -8.55 3.81
C LEU A 412 -11.68 -7.47 4.89
N ASN A 413 -11.84 -6.21 4.51
CA ASN A 413 -12.18 -5.15 5.46
C ASN A 413 -13.57 -5.38 6.07
N TRP A 414 -14.53 -5.80 5.26
CA TRP A 414 -15.88 -6.10 5.70
C TRP A 414 -15.95 -7.24 6.71
N ILE A 415 -15.33 -8.39 6.37
CA ILE A 415 -15.39 -9.56 7.24
C ILE A 415 -14.61 -9.35 8.54
N GLU A 416 -13.48 -8.63 8.48
CA GLU A 416 -12.74 -8.27 9.69
C GLU A 416 -13.55 -7.32 10.58
N ALA A 417 -14.17 -6.27 10.01
CA ALA A 417 -15.03 -5.37 10.77
C ALA A 417 -16.19 -6.11 11.45
N LYS A 418 -16.83 -7.06 10.77
CA LYS A 418 -17.88 -7.92 11.36
C LYS A 418 -17.35 -8.78 12.49
N ALA A 419 -16.20 -9.44 12.31
CA ALA A 419 -15.60 -10.28 13.33
C ALA A 419 -15.17 -9.46 14.57
N GLU A 420 -14.61 -8.29 14.36
CA GLU A 420 -14.23 -7.37 15.43
C GLU A 420 -15.47 -6.83 16.18
N LEU A 421 -16.54 -6.48 15.46
CA LEU A 421 -17.82 -6.09 16.06
C LEU A 421 -18.45 -7.22 16.89
N ALA A 422 -18.38 -8.46 16.44
CA ALA A 422 -18.90 -9.61 17.18
C ALA A 422 -18.25 -9.73 18.58
N THR A 423 -16.97 -9.38 18.72
CA THR A 423 -16.30 -9.36 20.03
C THR A 423 -16.70 -8.15 20.90
N LEU A 424 -17.41 -7.17 20.33
CA LEU A 424 -17.95 -5.99 21.02
C LEU A 424 -19.47 -6.11 21.23
N ASN A 425 -19.97 -7.31 21.42
CA ASN A 425 -21.38 -7.65 21.55
C ASN A 425 -22.24 -7.36 20.32
N GLY A 426 -21.61 -7.34 19.12
CA GLY A 426 -22.30 -7.27 17.85
C GLY A 426 -22.82 -8.64 17.38
N VAL A 427 -23.41 -8.64 16.18
CA VAL A 427 -23.92 -9.87 15.54
C VAL A 427 -22.75 -10.79 15.18
N ALA A 428 -22.88 -12.07 15.54
CA ALA A 428 -21.88 -13.07 15.21
C ALA A 428 -21.71 -13.24 13.68
N VAL A 429 -20.50 -13.56 13.27
CA VAL A 429 -20.20 -13.91 11.86
C VAL A 429 -20.86 -15.25 11.54
N THR A 430 -21.46 -15.35 10.36
CA THR A 430 -22.11 -16.56 9.85
C THR A 430 -21.28 -17.21 8.74
N GLN A 431 -21.58 -18.47 8.39
CA GLN A 431 -20.96 -19.13 7.23
C GLN A 431 -21.25 -18.36 5.93
N ALA A 432 -22.45 -17.83 5.77
CA ALA A 432 -22.80 -17.01 4.61
C ALA A 432 -21.96 -15.74 4.50
N ASP A 433 -21.46 -15.19 5.61
CA ASP A 433 -20.54 -14.06 5.60
C ASP A 433 -19.15 -14.47 5.09
N ILE A 434 -18.66 -15.63 5.51
CA ILE A 434 -17.40 -16.22 5.03
C ILE A 434 -17.51 -16.53 3.53
N ASP A 435 -18.66 -17.07 3.08
CA ASP A 435 -18.89 -17.43 1.68
C ASP A 435 -18.93 -16.21 0.76
N LYS A 436 -19.43 -15.06 1.25
CA LYS A 436 -19.44 -13.79 0.50
C LYS A 436 -18.10 -13.06 0.47
N SER A 437 -17.15 -13.45 1.28
CA SER A 437 -15.88 -12.74 1.46
C SER A 437 -14.68 -13.64 1.19
N ILE A 438 -14.18 -14.33 2.18
CA ILE A 438 -12.97 -15.17 2.10
C ILE A 438 -13.12 -16.25 1.04
N ASN A 439 -14.25 -16.93 0.98
CA ASN A 439 -14.45 -18.03 0.03
C ASN A 439 -14.58 -17.54 -1.42
N VAL A 440 -15.05 -16.32 -1.64
CA VAL A 440 -14.97 -15.67 -2.97
C VAL A 440 -13.52 -15.51 -3.41
N ILE A 441 -12.64 -15.05 -2.52
CA ILE A 441 -11.20 -14.85 -2.79
C ILE A 441 -10.52 -16.20 -3.05
N ARG A 442 -10.75 -17.20 -2.20
CA ARG A 442 -10.18 -18.56 -2.35
C ARG A 442 -10.67 -19.27 -3.62
N ASN A 443 -11.85 -18.92 -4.10
CA ASN A 443 -12.41 -19.48 -5.34
C ASN A 443 -11.98 -18.73 -6.61
N ARG A 444 -11.09 -17.74 -6.53
CA ARG A 444 -10.53 -17.02 -7.69
C ARG A 444 -10.09 -18.00 -8.78
N PRO A 445 -10.30 -17.70 -10.08
CA PRO A 445 -9.76 -18.49 -11.18
C PRO A 445 -8.25 -18.66 -11.06
N LEU A 446 -7.74 -19.78 -11.54
CA LEU A 446 -6.31 -20.04 -11.62
C LEU A 446 -5.83 -19.82 -13.05
N ASP A 447 -4.62 -19.31 -13.20
CA ASP A 447 -3.93 -19.25 -14.47
C ASP A 447 -3.63 -20.66 -15.01
N SER A 448 -3.68 -20.83 -16.33
CA SER A 448 -3.51 -22.15 -16.98
C SER A 448 -2.12 -22.74 -16.74
N GLU A 449 -1.07 -21.91 -16.70
CA GLU A 449 0.29 -22.38 -16.40
C GLU A 449 0.38 -22.83 -14.93
N ALA A 450 -0.25 -22.12 -13.99
CA ALA A 450 -0.31 -22.54 -12.60
C ALA A 450 -0.95 -23.92 -12.46
N ILE A 451 -2.08 -24.17 -13.15
CA ILE A 451 -2.75 -25.47 -13.18
C ILE A 451 -1.81 -26.55 -13.73
N SER A 452 -1.09 -26.28 -14.83
CA SER A 452 -0.15 -27.21 -15.42
C SER A 452 1.02 -27.58 -14.48
N ARG A 453 1.34 -26.71 -13.51
CA ARG A 453 2.33 -26.93 -12.46
C ARG A 453 1.79 -27.71 -11.25
N GLY A 454 0.50 -28.07 -11.27
CA GLY A 454 -0.17 -28.79 -10.19
C GLY A 454 -0.70 -27.89 -9.06
N VAL A 455 -0.86 -26.60 -9.32
CA VAL A 455 -1.52 -25.68 -8.38
C VAL A 455 -3.01 -25.98 -8.34
N THR A 456 -3.58 -26.02 -7.15
CA THR A 456 -5.01 -26.25 -6.91
C THR A 456 -5.57 -25.17 -5.99
N LYS A 457 -6.88 -24.92 -6.09
CA LYS A 457 -7.55 -23.96 -5.20
C LYS A 457 -7.50 -24.40 -3.76
N THR A 458 -7.40 -23.45 -2.86
CA THR A 458 -7.53 -23.69 -1.41
C THR A 458 -8.96 -24.05 -1.06
N ALA A 459 -9.12 -25.02 -0.17
CA ALA A 459 -10.42 -25.43 0.37
C ALA A 459 -11.17 -24.22 0.98
N PRO A 460 -12.50 -24.16 0.80
CA PRO A 460 -13.31 -23.11 1.42
C PRO A 460 -13.18 -23.12 2.95
N MET A 461 -13.11 -21.94 3.54
CA MET A 461 -13.14 -21.80 4.99
C MET A 461 -14.52 -22.19 5.53
N GLN A 462 -14.53 -23.07 6.52
CA GLN A 462 -15.74 -23.53 7.21
C GLN A 462 -15.73 -23.03 8.65
N LEU A 463 -16.69 -22.21 9.01
CA LEU A 463 -16.78 -21.60 10.34
C LEU A 463 -16.92 -22.66 11.46
N ALA A 464 -17.60 -23.76 11.16
CA ALA A 464 -17.79 -24.86 12.11
C ALA A 464 -16.52 -25.70 12.38
N SER A 465 -15.49 -25.55 11.55
CA SER A 465 -14.24 -26.32 11.65
C SER A 465 -13.01 -25.46 11.35
N LEU A 466 -12.97 -24.26 11.93
CA LEU A 466 -11.79 -23.40 11.84
C LEU A 466 -10.55 -24.12 12.38
N PRO A 467 -9.41 -24.06 11.67
CA PRO A 467 -8.19 -24.65 12.17
C PRO A 467 -7.70 -23.89 13.41
N ASP A 468 -7.32 -24.62 14.46
CA ASP A 468 -6.62 -24.02 15.60
C ASP A 468 -5.13 -24.03 15.31
N ASP A 469 -4.62 -22.87 14.89
CA ASP A 469 -3.21 -22.69 14.56
C ASP A 469 -2.38 -22.74 15.85
N PRO A 470 -1.39 -23.65 15.97
CA PRO A 470 -0.52 -23.70 17.14
C PRO A 470 0.37 -22.46 17.31
N ASP A 471 0.52 -21.63 16.27
CA ASP A 471 1.26 -20.36 16.32
C ASP A 471 0.33 -19.15 16.57
N ARG A 472 -0.96 -19.40 16.81
CA ARG A 472 -1.91 -18.32 17.10
C ARG A 472 -1.61 -17.67 18.44
N ASP A 473 -1.61 -16.34 18.44
CA ASP A 473 -1.55 -15.58 19.68
C ASP A 473 -2.77 -15.92 20.57
N SER A 474 -2.52 -16.23 21.82
CA SER A 474 -3.57 -16.65 22.77
C SER A 474 -4.63 -15.59 23.03
N ASP A 475 -4.31 -14.31 22.84
CA ASP A 475 -5.21 -13.16 22.98
C ASP A 475 -6.05 -12.87 21.72
N VAL A 476 -5.83 -13.61 20.62
CA VAL A 476 -6.54 -13.40 19.36
C VAL A 476 -7.53 -14.55 19.11
N PRO A 477 -8.85 -14.28 18.97
CA PRO A 477 -9.84 -15.31 18.62
C PRO A 477 -9.50 -16.03 17.31
N VAL A 478 -9.81 -17.33 17.21
CA VAL A 478 -9.45 -18.18 16.05
C VAL A 478 -9.91 -17.57 14.72
N LEU A 479 -11.17 -17.12 14.64
CA LEU A 479 -11.68 -16.50 13.40
C LEU A 479 -10.92 -15.23 13.02
N ILE A 480 -10.63 -14.36 13.98
CA ILE A 480 -9.87 -13.13 13.73
C ILE A 480 -8.43 -13.46 13.27
N TRP A 481 -7.82 -14.49 13.86
CA TRP A 481 -6.51 -14.98 13.45
C TRP A 481 -6.50 -15.43 11.98
N GLU A 482 -7.47 -16.23 11.58
CA GLU A 482 -7.58 -16.71 10.20
C GLU A 482 -7.92 -15.57 9.21
N ILE A 483 -8.73 -14.59 9.60
CA ILE A 483 -8.96 -13.37 8.78
C ILE A 483 -7.67 -12.56 8.61
N ARG A 484 -6.89 -12.36 9.67
CA ARG A 484 -5.60 -11.66 9.63
C ARG A 484 -4.59 -12.37 8.73
N ARG A 485 -4.58 -13.70 8.75
CA ARG A 485 -3.77 -14.54 7.86
C ARG A 485 -4.23 -14.42 6.42
N GLU A 486 -5.52 -14.46 6.15
CA GLU A 486 -6.06 -14.28 4.80
C GLU A 486 -5.66 -12.93 4.20
N ARG A 487 -5.69 -11.86 5.01
CA ARG A 487 -5.17 -10.55 4.64
C ARG A 487 -3.66 -10.60 4.33
N GLN A 488 -2.87 -11.24 5.16
CA GLN A 488 -1.42 -11.36 4.95
C GLN A 488 -1.08 -12.05 3.63
N MET A 489 -1.79 -13.12 3.28
CA MET A 489 -1.58 -13.82 2.01
C MET A 489 -2.05 -13.00 0.79
N GLU A 490 -3.19 -12.32 0.92
CA GLU A 490 -3.79 -11.54 -0.18
C GLU A 490 -2.98 -10.29 -0.51
N PHE A 491 -2.47 -9.60 0.51
CA PHE A 491 -1.82 -8.30 0.35
C PHE A 491 -0.29 -8.34 0.41
N VAL A 492 0.34 -9.47 0.12
CA VAL A 492 1.81 -9.56 0.03
C VAL A 492 2.33 -8.47 -0.89
N PHE A 493 3.26 -7.65 -0.39
CA PHE A 493 3.85 -6.50 -1.07
C PHE A 493 2.87 -5.37 -1.47
N GLU A 494 1.65 -5.38 -0.93
CA GLU A 494 0.70 -4.27 -1.07
C GLU A 494 0.61 -3.55 0.28
N HIS A 495 1.10 -2.44 0.45
CA HIS A 495 1.25 -1.49 1.58
C HIS A 495 0.39 -1.66 2.87
N SER A 496 -0.36 -2.75 3.06
CA SER A 496 -1.27 -2.89 4.21
C SER A 496 -0.58 -3.43 5.48
N ARG A 497 0.46 -4.25 5.37
CA ARG A 497 0.97 -5.05 6.49
C ARG A 497 1.44 -4.21 7.69
N LEU A 498 2.20 -3.13 7.47
CA LEU A 498 2.63 -2.27 8.57
C LEU A 498 1.42 -1.65 9.31
N LEU A 499 0.42 -1.18 8.57
CA LEU A 499 -0.79 -0.61 9.14
C LEU A 499 -1.59 -1.68 9.91
N ASP A 500 -1.65 -2.91 9.38
CA ASP A 500 -2.34 -4.03 10.00
C ASP A 500 -1.69 -4.42 11.34
N ILE A 501 -0.38 -4.69 11.38
CA ILE A 501 0.30 -5.06 12.63
C ILE A 501 0.31 -3.91 13.66
N LYS A 502 0.34 -2.65 13.18
CA LYS A 502 0.23 -1.48 14.03
C LYS A 502 -1.15 -1.40 14.71
N ARG A 503 -2.24 -1.43 13.92
CA ARG A 503 -3.60 -1.28 14.47
C ARG A 503 -4.04 -2.46 15.37
N TRP A 504 -3.40 -3.63 15.19
CA TRP A 504 -3.62 -4.80 16.06
C TRP A 504 -2.77 -4.81 17.33
N GLY A 505 -1.86 -3.85 17.50
CA GLY A 505 -0.90 -3.83 18.62
C GLY A 505 0.14 -4.94 18.52
N LYS A 506 0.57 -5.31 17.30
CA LYS A 506 1.44 -6.46 17.02
C LYS A 506 2.77 -6.06 16.32
N LEU A 507 3.25 -4.85 16.56
CA LEU A 507 4.55 -4.41 15.99
C LEU A 507 5.71 -5.33 16.39
N GLN A 508 5.61 -6.03 17.53
CA GLN A 508 6.60 -7.01 18.00
C GLN A 508 6.82 -8.18 17.03
N TYR A 509 5.93 -8.44 16.07
CA TYR A 509 6.19 -9.44 15.02
C TYR A 509 7.44 -9.12 14.19
N MET A 510 7.88 -7.87 14.16
CA MET A 510 9.11 -7.45 13.50
C MET A 510 10.39 -7.77 14.28
N ASN A 511 10.30 -8.16 15.56
CA ASN A 511 11.44 -8.48 16.39
C ASN A 511 12.05 -9.84 15.97
N CYS A 512 13.25 -9.81 15.38
CA CYS A 512 13.91 -11.01 14.87
C CYS A 512 14.48 -11.91 15.96
N THR A 513 14.66 -11.43 17.18
CA THR A 513 15.08 -12.26 18.32
C THR A 513 13.98 -13.24 18.72
N THR A 514 12.74 -12.76 18.77
CA THR A 514 11.57 -13.60 19.09
C THR A 514 11.00 -14.31 17.86
N HIS A 515 11.26 -13.76 16.65
CA HIS A 515 10.79 -14.30 15.38
C HIS A 515 11.99 -14.55 14.43
N PRO A 516 12.86 -15.54 14.70
CA PRO A 516 14.11 -15.75 13.95
C PRO A 516 13.90 -16.16 12.49
N ASP A 517 12.69 -16.57 12.10
CA ASP A 517 12.36 -16.85 10.70
C ASP A 517 12.30 -15.59 9.84
N ASN A 518 12.22 -14.41 10.45
CA ASN A 518 12.32 -13.14 9.74
C ASN A 518 13.69 -12.95 9.05
N LEU A 519 14.72 -13.65 9.51
CA LEU A 519 16.09 -13.60 8.94
C LEU A 519 16.43 -14.76 8.02
N LYS A 520 15.47 -15.62 7.68
CA LYS A 520 15.70 -16.82 6.87
C LYS A 520 14.92 -16.75 5.55
N GLY A 521 15.44 -17.42 4.54
CA GLY A 521 14.75 -17.74 3.29
C GLY A 521 14.17 -19.16 3.29
N ILE A 522 13.81 -19.64 2.10
CA ILE A 522 13.27 -20.99 1.87
C ILE A 522 14.28 -22.09 2.15
N TRP A 523 13.77 -23.33 2.26
CA TRP A 523 14.63 -24.51 2.24
C TRP A 523 15.19 -24.73 0.83
N VAL A 524 16.49 -24.88 0.72
CA VAL A 524 17.20 -25.02 -0.56
C VAL A 524 18.28 -26.09 -0.47
N ASN A 525 18.46 -26.83 -1.57
CA ASN A 525 19.61 -27.69 -1.81
C ASN A 525 20.58 -26.91 -2.73
N ILE A 526 21.51 -26.16 -2.13
CA ILE A 526 22.42 -25.27 -2.88
C ILE A 526 23.16 -26.02 -4.01
N PRO A 527 23.78 -27.22 -3.75
CA PRO A 527 24.47 -27.97 -4.82
C PRO A 527 23.62 -28.31 -6.04
N GLN A 528 22.34 -28.55 -5.83
CA GLN A 528 21.43 -28.99 -6.90
C GLN A 528 20.66 -27.82 -7.52
N GLU A 529 20.20 -26.89 -6.72
CA GLU A 529 19.27 -25.84 -7.15
C GLU A 529 19.96 -24.52 -7.51
N VAL A 530 21.11 -24.22 -6.87
CA VAL A 530 21.85 -22.95 -7.04
C VAL A 530 23.37 -23.19 -7.04
N PRO A 531 23.90 -24.12 -7.85
CA PRO A 531 25.32 -24.50 -7.81
C PRO A 531 26.28 -23.32 -8.06
N ALA A 532 25.80 -22.29 -8.76
CA ALA A 532 26.55 -21.04 -8.99
C ALA A 532 26.94 -20.30 -7.69
N TYR A 533 26.33 -20.62 -6.54
CA TYR A 533 26.72 -20.04 -5.24
C TYR A 533 27.92 -20.73 -4.60
N LEU A 534 28.32 -21.91 -5.06
CA LEU A 534 29.45 -22.66 -4.51
C LEU A 534 30.78 -22.18 -5.10
N VAL A 535 31.08 -20.90 -4.90
CA VAL A 535 32.29 -20.26 -5.44
C VAL A 535 33.19 -19.75 -4.31
N LYS A 536 34.48 -19.54 -4.62
CA LYS A 536 35.48 -19.09 -3.65
C LYS A 536 35.06 -17.82 -2.89
N ALA A 537 34.38 -16.89 -3.56
CA ALA A 537 33.91 -15.63 -2.95
C ALA A 537 32.84 -15.82 -1.86
N LYS A 538 32.19 -16.97 -1.82
CA LYS A 538 31.14 -17.33 -0.85
C LYS A 538 31.64 -18.18 0.33
N ILE A 539 32.92 -18.54 0.34
CA ILE A 539 33.54 -19.26 1.48
C ILE A 539 33.48 -18.38 2.73
N GLY A 540 32.99 -18.93 3.84
CA GLY A 540 32.79 -18.22 5.10
C GLY A 540 31.57 -17.31 5.19
N LYS A 541 30.79 -17.18 4.10
CA LYS A 541 29.64 -16.27 4.00
C LYS A 541 28.33 -16.99 3.74
N LEU A 542 28.32 -17.96 2.81
CA LEU A 542 27.15 -18.72 2.46
C LEU A 542 26.74 -19.64 3.62
N GLN A 543 25.50 -19.50 4.09
CA GLN A 543 24.99 -20.23 5.25
C GLN A 543 23.63 -20.82 5.00
N VAL A 544 23.39 -21.98 5.62
CA VAL A 544 22.06 -22.59 5.73
C VAL A 544 21.82 -23.03 7.19
N ALA A 545 20.57 -22.91 7.63
CA ALA A 545 20.12 -23.47 8.91
C ALA A 545 19.47 -24.83 8.67
N LYS A 546 19.91 -25.86 9.37
CA LYS A 546 19.27 -27.19 9.38
C LYS A 546 17.92 -27.13 10.09
N ALA A 547 17.12 -28.20 9.97
CA ALA A 547 15.83 -28.31 10.64
C ALA A 547 15.95 -28.26 12.18
N ASP A 548 17.06 -28.70 12.73
CA ASP A 548 17.39 -28.66 14.15
C ASP A 548 17.94 -27.31 14.62
N GLY A 549 18.05 -26.33 13.73
CA GLY A 549 18.59 -25.01 14.01
C GLY A 549 20.11 -24.88 13.84
N THR A 550 20.84 -25.98 13.58
CA THR A 550 22.30 -25.93 13.34
C THR A 550 22.63 -25.12 12.09
N ILE A 551 23.50 -24.12 12.24
CA ILE A 551 23.98 -23.31 11.13
C ILE A 551 25.20 -23.96 10.49
N VAL A 552 25.14 -24.22 9.19
CA VAL A 552 26.24 -24.72 8.38
C VAL A 552 26.76 -23.59 7.50
N THR A 553 28.06 -23.30 7.60
CA THR A 553 28.74 -22.31 6.76
C THR A 553 29.57 -23.03 5.69
N TYR A 554 29.49 -22.53 4.46
CA TYR A 554 30.29 -23.07 3.35
C TYR A 554 31.78 -22.78 3.55
N ASN A 555 32.60 -23.83 3.52
CA ASN A 555 34.05 -23.74 3.74
C ASN A 555 34.88 -24.05 2.47
N GLY A 556 34.24 -24.23 1.33
CA GLY A 556 34.88 -24.58 0.05
C GLY A 556 34.91 -26.08 -0.25
N THR A 557 34.71 -26.97 0.75
CA THR A 557 34.78 -28.42 0.59
C THR A 557 33.51 -29.15 1.04
N ASN A 558 32.66 -28.50 1.83
CA ASN A 558 31.45 -29.08 2.41
C ASN A 558 30.17 -28.80 1.59
N ALA A 559 30.27 -28.72 0.27
CA ALA A 559 29.13 -28.41 -0.61
C ALA A 559 27.91 -29.31 -0.35
N SER A 560 28.10 -30.63 -0.17
CA SER A 560 27.01 -31.57 0.12
C SER A 560 26.24 -31.28 1.41
N SER A 561 26.84 -30.53 2.34
CA SER A 561 26.18 -30.11 3.58
C SER A 561 25.35 -28.83 3.45
N MET A 562 25.42 -28.14 2.29
CA MET A 562 24.73 -26.88 2.05
C MET A 562 23.27 -27.11 1.64
N VAL A 563 22.51 -27.79 2.51
CA VAL A 563 21.08 -28.09 2.35
C VAL A 563 20.38 -27.65 3.65
N GLY A 564 19.42 -26.76 3.55
CA GLY A 564 18.71 -26.19 4.70
C GLY A 564 17.97 -24.89 4.37
N TYR A 565 17.45 -24.23 5.39
CA TYR A 565 16.90 -22.87 5.24
C TYR A 565 18.01 -21.90 4.90
N TYR A 566 17.89 -21.24 3.77
CA TYR A 566 18.89 -20.26 3.35
C TYR A 566 18.95 -19.09 4.34
N ILE A 567 20.16 -18.69 4.74
CA ILE A 567 20.40 -17.47 5.52
C ILE A 567 20.97 -16.44 4.55
N PRO A 568 20.23 -15.37 4.21
CA PRO A 568 20.71 -14.33 3.31
C PRO A 568 22.01 -13.69 3.81
N GLU A 569 23.00 -13.59 2.93
CA GLU A 569 24.29 -12.97 3.27
C GLU A 569 24.06 -11.50 3.64
N GLY A 570 24.50 -11.13 4.84
CA GLY A 570 24.32 -9.77 5.34
C GLY A 570 22.94 -9.45 5.87
N ALA A 571 22.04 -10.46 6.01
CA ALA A 571 20.76 -10.25 6.68
C ALA A 571 20.96 -9.58 8.03
N LYS A 572 20.25 -8.49 8.25
CA LYS A 572 20.36 -7.67 9.46
C LYS A 572 19.07 -7.73 10.24
N ASP A 573 19.21 -7.87 11.55
CA ASP A 573 18.11 -7.60 12.46
C ASP A 573 17.84 -6.08 12.49
N ARG A 574 16.66 -5.71 12.91
CA ARG A 574 16.36 -4.33 13.27
C ARG A 574 17.14 -3.96 14.51
N ILE A 575 17.90 -2.86 14.45
CA ILE A 575 18.87 -2.47 15.49
C ILE A 575 18.16 -2.19 16.82
N SER A 576 17.03 -1.53 16.80
CA SER A 576 16.14 -1.43 17.93
C SER A 576 14.70 -1.53 17.41
N PHE A 577 13.96 -2.41 17.99
CA PHE A 577 12.53 -2.48 17.81
C PHE A 577 11.91 -1.72 18.97
N ASP A 578 11.21 -0.65 18.63
CA ASP A 578 10.46 0.17 19.57
C ASP A 578 8.99 0.06 19.18
N ASP A 579 8.15 -0.33 20.13
CA ASP A 579 6.69 -0.43 19.95
C ASP A 579 5.98 0.91 19.82
N LYS A 580 6.69 1.99 19.49
CA LYS A 580 6.09 3.29 19.29
C LYS A 580 5.02 3.25 18.21
N ASN A 581 3.81 3.54 18.62
CA ASN A 581 2.67 3.62 17.72
C ASN A 581 2.70 4.88 16.86
N TYR A 582 3.42 5.92 17.28
CA TYR A 582 3.45 7.21 16.61
C TYR A 582 4.87 7.73 16.47
N LEU A 583 5.09 8.44 15.37
CA LEU A 583 6.35 9.09 15.07
C LEU A 583 6.35 10.52 15.58
N SER A 584 7.52 11.00 15.91
CA SER A 584 7.71 12.43 16.16
C SER A 584 7.64 13.21 14.84
N PRO A 585 7.09 14.43 14.85
CA PRO A 585 7.05 15.30 13.67
C PRO A 585 8.42 15.67 13.15
#